data_efb2160d8fdcef7af1238eb411ed2275
#
_entry.id   efb2160d8fdcef7af1238eb411ed2275
#
_cell.length_a   1.000
_cell.length_b   1.000
_cell.length_c   1.000
_cell.angle_alpha   90.00
_cell.angle_beta   90.00
_cell.angle_gamma   90.00
#
_symmetry.space_group_name_H-M   'P 1'
#
loop_
_entity.id
_entity.type
_entity.pdbx_description
1 polymer ?
#
loop_
_entity_poly.entity_id
_entity_poly.type
_entity_poly.pdbx_seq_one_letter_code
_entity_poly.pdbx_strand_id
1 'polypeptide(L)'
;MSEKKQVLGYVHSTESFGAVDGPGIRFVVFLQGCKMRCKYCHNPETWNLVTDYSKLYSDETSDAEREELEKKIEENTKLLKDKGVKIEARTPEDLLKQALRYKPYWKNGGGITVSGGEALLQMDFLIEFFKLAKAEGIHTTIDTAGNPFTREEPFFSKFNELMNLTDLFLLDIKPVSYTHLTLP
;
A
#
# COMPACT_ATOMS: atom_id res chain seq x y z
N MET A 1 -21.52 3.79 20.66
CA MET A 1 -20.47 4.27 19.76
C MET A 1 -19.59 3.07 19.49
N SER A 2 -19.65 2.44 18.31
CA SER A 2 -18.74 1.35 17.98
C SER A 2 -17.32 1.92 17.97
N GLU A 3 -16.40 1.30 18.69
CA GLU A 3 -14.98 1.62 18.58
C GLU A 3 -14.57 1.48 17.12
N LYS A 4 -14.03 2.56 16.55
CA LYS A 4 -13.55 2.55 15.18
C LYS A 4 -12.37 1.56 15.13
N LYS A 5 -12.54 0.46 14.43
CA LYS A 5 -11.55 -0.61 14.35
C LYS A 5 -10.24 -0.04 13.79
N GLN A 6 -9.11 -0.40 14.39
CA GLN A 6 -7.80 0.06 13.95
C GLN A 6 -7.49 -0.49 12.55
N VAL A 7 -7.17 0.39 11.63
CA VAL A 7 -6.79 0.02 10.26
C VAL A 7 -5.34 -0.47 10.25
N LEU A 8 -5.08 -1.62 9.66
CA LEU A 8 -3.75 -2.21 9.54
C LEU A 8 -3.30 -2.25 8.07
N GLY A 9 -2.03 -1.94 7.85
CA GLY A 9 -1.33 -2.20 6.59
C GLY A 9 -0.50 -3.48 6.67
N TYR A 10 -0.59 -4.28 5.62
CA TYR A 10 0.21 -5.50 5.48
C TYR A 10 1.46 -5.16 4.68
N VAL A 11 2.57 -4.99 5.41
CA VAL A 11 3.85 -4.50 4.89
C VAL A 11 4.77 -5.68 4.61
N HIS A 12 5.30 -5.75 3.40
CA HIS A 12 6.35 -6.71 3.02
C HIS A 12 7.71 -6.27 3.55
N SER A 13 8.08 -5.01 3.28
CA SER A 13 9.37 -4.45 3.69
C SER A 13 9.34 -2.92 3.68
N THR A 14 10.39 -2.33 4.24
CA THR A 14 10.62 -0.88 4.18
C THR A 14 12.05 -0.59 3.76
N GLU A 15 12.26 0.49 3.01
CA GLU A 15 13.57 1.04 2.66
C GLU A 15 13.69 2.47 3.16
N SER A 16 14.82 2.77 3.84
CA SER A 16 14.99 4.05 4.55
C SER A 16 15.59 5.17 3.69
N PHE A 17 16.24 4.82 2.59
CA PHE A 17 17.00 5.73 1.74
C PHE A 17 16.71 5.51 0.24
N GLY A 18 15.45 5.29 -0.13
CA GLY A 18 15.04 5.20 -1.53
C GLY A 18 15.42 6.47 -2.30
N ALA A 19 16.15 6.31 -3.38
CA ALA A 19 16.66 7.41 -4.21
C ALA A 19 15.99 7.49 -5.59
N VAL A 20 15.18 6.50 -5.94
CA VAL A 20 14.52 6.37 -7.27
C VAL A 20 13.00 6.35 -7.19
N ASP A 21 12.46 6.42 -5.98
CA ASP A 21 11.03 6.26 -5.70
C ASP A 21 10.31 7.62 -5.53
N GLY A 22 10.79 8.65 -6.20
CA GLY A 22 10.27 10.01 -6.14
C GLY A 22 11.36 11.05 -5.85
N PRO A 23 10.97 12.32 -5.61
CA PRO A 23 11.93 13.40 -5.39
C PRO A 23 12.64 13.26 -4.05
N GLY A 24 13.93 13.61 -4.02
CA GLY A 24 14.77 13.57 -2.81
C GLY A 24 15.00 12.15 -2.27
N ILE A 25 15.36 12.07 -1.00
CA ILE A 25 15.49 10.79 -0.30
C ILE A 25 14.13 10.41 0.28
N ARG A 26 13.76 9.13 0.13
CA ARG A 26 12.43 8.62 0.50
C ARG A 26 12.54 7.52 1.56
N PHE A 27 11.56 7.51 2.48
CA PHE A 27 11.22 6.31 3.21
C PHE A 27 10.18 5.55 2.40
N VAL A 28 10.56 4.38 1.88
CA VAL A 28 9.71 3.58 1.00
C VAL A 28 9.07 2.45 1.79
N VAL A 29 7.76 2.28 1.62
CA VAL A 29 6.97 1.20 2.20
C VAL A 29 6.49 0.29 1.08
N PHE A 30 6.88 -0.98 1.10
CA PHE A 30 6.42 -1.98 0.15
C PHE A 30 5.28 -2.79 0.76
N LEU A 31 4.08 -2.62 0.23
CA LEU A 31 2.89 -3.33 0.70
C LEU A 31 2.78 -4.72 0.09
N GLN A 32 2.18 -5.64 0.84
CA GLN A 32 1.89 -7.00 0.40
C GLN A 32 0.59 -7.05 -0.39
N GLY A 33 0.59 -7.79 -1.49
CA GLY A 33 -0.57 -8.06 -2.34
C GLY A 33 -0.50 -7.39 -3.70
N CYS A 34 -0.67 -8.16 -4.78
CA CYS A 34 -0.78 -7.67 -6.15
C CYS A 34 -1.56 -8.67 -7.00
N LYS A 35 -2.57 -8.18 -7.74
CA LYS A 35 -3.34 -9.01 -8.68
C LYS A 35 -2.67 -9.13 -10.06
N MET A 36 -1.69 -8.27 -10.33
CA MET A 36 -0.92 -8.33 -11.58
C MET A 36 0.11 -9.46 -11.55
N ARG A 37 0.55 -9.87 -12.74
CA ARG A 37 1.60 -10.89 -12.95
C ARG A 37 2.55 -10.38 -14.02
N CYS A 38 3.18 -9.23 -13.73
CA CYS A 38 4.09 -8.57 -14.66
C CYS A 38 5.29 -9.44 -14.93
N LYS A 39 5.72 -9.55 -16.20
CA LYS A 39 6.86 -10.38 -16.61
C LYS A 39 8.19 -9.93 -16.01
N TYR A 40 8.31 -8.63 -15.70
CA TYR A 40 9.51 -8.01 -15.12
C TYR A 40 9.22 -7.51 -13.71
N CYS A 41 8.51 -8.29 -12.89
CA CYS A 41 8.25 -7.93 -11.50
C CYS A 41 9.54 -8.03 -10.69
N HIS A 42 9.90 -6.95 -10.02
CA HIS A 42 11.06 -6.93 -9.11
C HIS A 42 10.75 -7.57 -7.75
N ASN A 43 9.46 -7.61 -7.36
CA ASN A 43 9.02 -8.12 -6.07
C ASN A 43 7.92 -9.19 -6.20
N PRO A 44 8.18 -10.35 -6.85
CA PRO A 44 7.15 -11.39 -7.04
C PRO A 44 6.65 -11.98 -5.72
N GLU A 45 7.40 -11.84 -4.62
CA GLU A 45 7.01 -12.25 -3.27
C GLU A 45 5.79 -11.47 -2.76
N THR A 46 5.55 -10.25 -3.29
CA THR A 46 4.39 -9.43 -2.94
C THR A 46 3.10 -9.82 -3.68
N TRP A 47 3.11 -10.80 -4.57
CA TRP A 47 1.93 -11.17 -5.36
C TRP A 47 0.78 -11.73 -4.52
N ASN A 48 1.09 -12.42 -3.43
CA ASN A 48 0.07 -13.09 -2.65
C ASN A 48 -0.72 -12.10 -1.80
N LEU A 49 -2.04 -12.12 -1.94
CA LEU A 49 -2.95 -11.37 -1.08
C LEU A 49 -3.04 -12.04 0.28
N VAL A 50 -3.05 -11.24 1.33
CA VAL A 50 -3.31 -11.72 2.70
C VAL A 50 -4.81 -11.92 2.89
N THR A 51 -5.62 -11.03 2.30
CA THR A 51 -7.08 -11.04 2.36
C THR A 51 -7.68 -10.30 1.18
N ASP A 52 -9.00 -10.24 1.09
CA ASP A 52 -9.70 -9.28 0.26
C ASP A 52 -9.75 -7.93 0.99
N TYR A 53 -8.76 -7.07 0.72
CA TYR A 53 -8.64 -5.77 1.38
C TYR A 53 -9.84 -4.86 1.14
N SER A 54 -10.55 -5.01 0.00
CA SER A 54 -11.71 -4.18 -0.34
C SER A 54 -12.89 -4.40 0.61
N LYS A 55 -12.97 -5.60 1.20
CA LYS A 55 -14.03 -5.98 2.15
C LYS A 55 -13.64 -5.72 3.60
N LEU A 56 -12.35 -5.75 3.94
CA LEU A 56 -11.87 -5.74 5.32
C LEU A 56 -12.38 -4.55 6.14
N TYR A 57 -12.44 -3.38 5.51
CA TYR A 57 -12.84 -2.12 6.15
C TYR A 57 -14.11 -1.50 5.52
N SER A 58 -14.87 -2.27 4.74
CA SER A 58 -16.14 -1.81 4.17
C SER A 58 -17.22 -1.73 5.25
N ASP A 59 -18.01 -0.67 5.24
CA ASP A 59 -19.17 -0.54 6.13
C ASP A 59 -20.29 -1.54 5.79
N GLU A 60 -20.29 -2.09 4.57
CA GLU A 60 -21.23 -3.11 4.12
C GLU A 60 -20.88 -4.53 4.60
N THR A 61 -19.65 -4.73 5.11
CA THR A 61 -19.20 -6.03 5.59
C THR A 61 -19.78 -6.31 6.98
N SER A 62 -20.56 -7.39 7.09
CA SER A 62 -21.15 -7.82 8.36
C SER A 62 -20.08 -8.27 9.35
N ASP A 63 -20.42 -8.27 10.64
CA ASP A 63 -19.48 -8.70 11.69
C ASP A 63 -19.03 -10.16 11.50
N ALA A 64 -19.92 -11.05 11.06
CA ALA A 64 -19.61 -12.46 10.79
C ALA A 64 -18.64 -12.62 9.61
N GLU A 65 -18.83 -11.87 8.51
CA GLU A 65 -17.92 -11.85 7.37
C GLU A 65 -16.55 -11.27 7.76
N ARG A 66 -16.55 -10.26 8.63
CA ARG A 66 -15.34 -9.63 9.13
C ARG A 66 -14.52 -10.61 9.97
N GLU A 67 -15.17 -11.37 10.86
CA GLU A 67 -14.53 -12.43 11.65
C GLU A 67 -13.91 -13.51 10.74
N GLU A 68 -14.61 -13.91 9.68
CA GLU A 68 -14.09 -14.86 8.69
C GLU A 68 -12.87 -14.29 7.94
N LEU A 69 -12.90 -12.99 7.55
CA LEU A 69 -11.76 -12.32 6.91
C LEU A 69 -10.55 -12.27 7.85
N GLU A 70 -10.74 -11.97 9.12
CA GLU A 70 -9.66 -11.95 10.12
C GLU A 70 -9.00 -13.32 10.29
N LYS A 71 -9.81 -14.37 10.37
CA LYS A 71 -9.29 -15.74 10.41
C LYS A 71 -8.48 -16.08 9.16
N LYS A 72 -8.96 -15.72 7.98
CA LYS A 72 -8.20 -15.87 6.72
C LYS A 72 -6.89 -15.09 6.71
N ILE A 73 -6.86 -13.91 7.31
CA ILE A 73 -5.63 -13.11 7.45
C ILE A 73 -4.59 -13.87 8.27
N GLU A 74 -4.98 -14.41 9.42
CA GLU A 74 -4.07 -15.17 10.27
C GLU A 74 -3.51 -16.41 9.55
N GLU A 75 -4.38 -17.18 8.90
CA GLU A 75 -4.02 -18.37 8.15
C GLU A 75 -3.07 -18.03 6.97
N ASN A 76 -3.42 -17.03 6.16
CA ASN A 76 -2.62 -16.62 5.02
C ASN A 76 -1.28 -16.00 5.44
N THR A 77 -1.27 -15.19 6.49
CA THR A 77 -0.05 -14.60 7.03
C THR A 77 0.91 -15.68 7.53
N LYS A 78 0.39 -16.69 8.22
CA LYS A 78 1.18 -17.84 8.66
C LYS A 78 1.74 -18.62 7.47
N LEU A 79 0.88 -18.94 6.49
CA LEU A 79 1.30 -19.66 5.27
C LEU A 79 2.41 -18.92 4.50
N LEU A 80 2.33 -17.59 4.41
CA LEU A 80 3.34 -16.77 3.75
C LEU A 80 4.66 -16.79 4.54
N LYS A 81 4.60 -16.65 5.87
CA LYS A 81 5.77 -16.74 6.74
C LYS A 81 6.46 -18.11 6.67
N ASP A 82 5.69 -19.19 6.63
CA ASP A 82 6.20 -20.56 6.49
C ASP A 82 6.91 -20.77 5.14
N LYS A 83 6.54 -20.01 4.10
CA LYS A 83 7.21 -19.95 2.80
C LYS A 83 8.39 -18.98 2.76
N GLY A 84 8.77 -18.37 3.88
CA GLY A 84 9.87 -17.41 3.97
C GLY A 84 9.53 -15.99 3.49
N VAL A 85 8.26 -15.69 3.21
CA VAL A 85 7.82 -14.34 2.83
C VAL A 85 7.76 -13.47 4.07
N LYS A 86 8.47 -12.35 4.05
CA LYS A 86 8.39 -11.35 5.12
C LYS A 86 7.07 -10.60 5.00
N ILE A 87 6.33 -10.54 6.08
CA ILE A 87 5.09 -9.77 6.15
C ILE A 87 4.81 -9.37 7.59
N GLU A 88 4.47 -8.11 7.78
CA GLU A 88 4.12 -7.53 9.08
C GLU A 88 2.81 -6.75 8.96
N ALA A 89 1.88 -6.99 9.91
CA ALA A 89 0.74 -6.11 10.10
C ALA A 89 1.21 -4.88 10.89
N ARG A 90 1.06 -3.68 10.34
CA ARG A 90 1.54 -2.42 10.92
C ARG A 90 0.41 -1.40 11.00
N THR A 91 0.36 -0.65 12.08
CA THR A 91 -0.51 0.50 12.17
C THR A 91 0.07 1.72 11.44
N PRO A 92 -0.77 2.66 10.97
CA PRO A 92 -0.29 3.92 10.39
C PRO A 92 0.66 4.67 11.32
N GLU A 93 0.36 4.71 12.63
CA GLU A 93 1.13 5.41 13.65
C GLU A 93 2.53 4.81 13.84
N ASP A 94 2.61 3.48 13.95
CA ASP A 94 3.88 2.78 14.13
C ASP A 94 4.78 2.97 12.91
N LEU A 95 4.20 2.91 11.72
CA LEU A 95 4.94 3.09 10.48
C LEU A 95 5.41 4.54 10.32
N LEU A 96 4.56 5.52 10.65
CA LEU A 96 4.96 6.93 10.66
C LEU A 96 6.09 7.18 11.67
N LYS A 97 5.98 6.64 12.89
CA LYS A 97 7.03 6.75 13.91
C LYS A 97 8.37 6.19 13.41
N GLN A 98 8.34 5.10 12.67
CA GLN A 98 9.55 4.57 12.03
C GLN A 98 10.08 5.53 10.97
N ALA A 99 9.23 6.02 10.07
CA ALA A 99 9.60 6.92 8.98
C ALA A 99 10.18 8.24 9.49
N LEU A 100 9.63 8.82 10.54
CA LEU A 100 10.08 10.09 11.14
C LEU A 100 11.54 10.07 11.62
N ARG A 101 12.12 8.89 11.89
CA ARG A 101 13.56 8.76 12.23
C ARG A 101 14.45 9.22 11.08
N TYR A 102 13.94 9.20 9.85
CA TYR A 102 14.65 9.55 8.63
C TYR A 102 14.31 10.95 8.11
N LYS A 103 13.36 11.66 8.76
CA LYS A 103 12.95 13.04 8.40
C LYS A 103 14.13 14.01 8.21
N PRO A 104 15.22 13.95 8.98
CA PRO A 104 16.39 14.83 8.77
C PRO A 104 17.06 14.68 7.40
N TYR A 105 16.87 13.56 6.72
CA TYR A 105 17.43 13.26 5.40
C TYR A 105 16.52 13.66 4.23
N TRP A 106 15.26 14.04 4.49
CA TRP A 106 14.27 14.39 3.46
C TRP A 106 14.42 15.80 2.93
N LYS A 107 15.63 16.13 2.49
CA LYS A 107 15.91 17.39 1.79
C LYS A 107 15.43 17.30 0.34
N ASN A 108 15.23 18.47 -0.30
CA ASN A 108 14.89 18.58 -1.73
C ASN A 108 13.61 17.81 -2.13
N GLY A 109 12.56 17.91 -1.32
CA GLY A 109 11.27 17.29 -1.61
C GLY A 109 11.16 15.82 -1.20
N GLY A 110 12.11 15.32 -0.39
CA GLY A 110 12.03 13.97 0.17
C GLY A 110 10.81 13.75 1.07
N GLY A 111 10.53 12.51 1.39
CA GLY A 111 9.35 12.16 2.18
C GLY A 111 9.05 10.67 2.21
N ILE A 112 7.79 10.32 2.12
CA ILE A 112 7.31 8.93 2.14
C ILE A 112 6.82 8.52 0.76
N THR A 113 7.20 7.31 0.32
CA THR A 113 6.63 6.64 -0.85
C THR A 113 6.01 5.33 -0.42
N VAL A 114 4.81 5.03 -0.89
CA VAL A 114 4.19 3.71 -0.74
C VAL A 114 4.14 3.05 -2.10
N SER A 115 4.71 1.86 -2.17
CA SER A 115 4.87 1.00 -3.34
C SER A 115 4.59 -0.46 -2.93
N GLY A 116 5.24 -1.44 -3.53
CA GLY A 116 5.23 -2.85 -3.13
C GLY A 116 4.64 -3.75 -4.19
N GLY A 117 3.59 -4.49 -3.86
CA GLY A 117 2.78 -5.22 -4.83
C GLY A 117 1.94 -4.23 -5.64
N GLU A 118 0.76 -3.90 -5.15
CA GLU A 118 -0.08 -2.81 -5.67
C GLU A 118 -0.63 -2.02 -4.48
N ALA A 119 -0.15 -0.80 -4.33
CA ALA A 119 -0.47 0.05 -3.18
C ALA A 119 -1.97 0.34 -3.04
N LEU A 120 -2.68 0.56 -4.16
CA LEU A 120 -4.11 0.89 -4.16
C LEU A 120 -5.01 -0.24 -3.66
N LEU A 121 -4.50 -1.46 -3.51
CA LEU A 121 -5.27 -2.55 -2.88
C LEU A 121 -5.52 -2.31 -1.40
N GLN A 122 -4.64 -1.55 -0.71
CA GLN A 122 -4.75 -1.26 0.73
C GLN A 122 -5.13 0.20 0.98
N MET A 123 -6.14 0.70 0.26
CA MET A 123 -6.48 2.12 0.20
C MET A 123 -6.90 2.70 1.55
N ASP A 124 -7.65 1.95 2.38
CA ASP A 124 -8.02 2.41 3.73
C ASP A 124 -6.79 2.67 4.60
N PHE A 125 -5.78 1.80 4.51
CA PHE A 125 -4.52 2.01 5.20
C PHE A 125 -3.75 3.22 4.65
N LEU A 126 -3.69 3.39 3.32
CA LEU A 126 -3.04 4.53 2.69
C LEU A 126 -3.64 5.85 3.15
N ILE A 127 -4.98 5.95 3.19
CA ILE A 127 -5.69 7.14 3.62
C ILE A 127 -5.30 7.52 5.05
N GLU A 128 -5.38 6.59 5.99
CA GLU A 128 -5.04 6.87 7.39
C GLU A 128 -3.54 7.19 7.55
N PHE A 129 -2.67 6.47 6.87
CA PHE A 129 -1.22 6.72 6.92
C PHE A 129 -0.86 8.09 6.34
N PHE A 130 -1.46 8.47 5.20
CA PHE A 130 -1.18 9.76 4.58
C PHE A 130 -1.82 10.93 5.31
N LYS A 131 -2.96 10.76 5.97
CA LYS A 131 -3.50 11.78 6.90
C LYS A 131 -2.47 12.14 7.97
N LEU A 132 -1.87 11.13 8.60
CA LEU A 132 -0.84 11.34 9.61
C LEU A 132 0.42 11.98 9.01
N ALA A 133 0.87 11.52 7.84
CA ALA A 133 2.03 12.10 7.15
C ALA A 133 1.81 13.57 6.76
N LYS A 134 0.62 13.92 6.26
CA LYS A 134 0.26 15.30 5.90
C LYS A 134 0.18 16.20 7.13
N ALA A 135 -0.31 15.72 8.28
CA ALA A 135 -0.30 16.47 9.54
C ALA A 135 1.13 16.83 10.00
N GLU A 136 2.14 16.02 9.65
CA GLU A 136 3.57 16.26 9.89
C GLU A 136 4.26 17.08 8.78
N GLY A 137 3.51 17.54 7.76
CA GLY A 137 4.03 18.29 6.61
C GLY A 137 4.93 17.47 5.69
N ILE A 138 4.71 16.16 5.62
CA ILE A 138 5.53 15.23 4.83
C ILE A 138 4.99 15.13 3.41
N HIS A 139 5.92 15.13 2.43
CA HIS A 139 5.59 14.86 1.03
C HIS A 139 5.27 13.37 0.84
N THR A 140 4.11 13.08 0.25
CA THR A 140 3.56 11.75 0.06
C THR A 140 3.55 11.34 -1.41
N THR A 141 4.00 10.13 -1.70
CA THR A 141 4.05 9.58 -3.06
C THR A 141 3.44 8.18 -3.08
N ILE A 142 2.71 7.86 -4.13
CA ILE A 142 2.24 6.51 -4.42
C ILE A 142 2.88 6.04 -5.72
N ASP A 143 3.54 4.88 -5.69
CA ASP A 143 3.96 4.12 -6.85
C ASP A 143 2.94 3.01 -7.11
N THR A 144 2.31 3.04 -8.28
CA THR A 144 1.19 2.15 -8.61
C THR A 144 1.15 1.85 -10.11
N ALA A 145 0.67 0.65 -10.45
CA ALA A 145 0.32 0.32 -11.83
C ALA A 145 -1.14 0.71 -12.18
N GLY A 146 -1.87 1.29 -11.25
CA GLY A 146 -3.26 1.68 -11.44
C GLY A 146 -4.26 0.50 -11.46
N ASN A 147 -3.84 -0.69 -11.08
CA ASN A 147 -4.71 -1.85 -10.94
C ASN A 147 -5.04 -2.04 -9.45
N PRO A 148 -6.15 -1.68 -8.96
CA PRO A 148 -7.53 -1.97 -9.33
C PRO A 148 -8.41 -0.76 -9.66
N PHE A 149 -7.91 0.28 -10.28
CA PHE A 149 -8.69 1.49 -10.50
C PHE A 149 -10.04 1.21 -11.18
N THR A 150 -11.09 1.74 -10.59
CA THR A 150 -12.44 1.75 -11.13
C THR A 150 -13.16 3.05 -10.75
N ARG A 151 -14.19 3.44 -11.52
CA ARG A 151 -15.08 4.56 -11.17
C ARG A 151 -16.31 4.12 -10.36
N GLU A 152 -16.37 2.87 -9.98
CA GLU A 152 -17.45 2.33 -9.17
C GLU A 152 -17.23 2.64 -7.68
N GLU A 153 -18.34 2.79 -6.96
CA GLU A 153 -18.30 2.96 -5.50
C GLU A 153 -18.12 1.58 -4.80
N PRO A 154 -17.53 1.53 -3.64
CA PRO A 154 -16.96 2.66 -2.85
C PRO A 154 -15.52 3.05 -3.23
N PHE A 155 -14.93 2.40 -4.26
CA PHE A 155 -13.53 2.62 -4.64
C PHE A 155 -13.27 4.08 -5.04
N PHE A 156 -14.15 4.65 -5.87
CA PHE A 156 -13.91 5.98 -6.45
C PHE A 156 -13.93 7.09 -5.40
N SER A 157 -14.84 7.03 -4.42
CA SER A 157 -14.89 7.98 -3.31
C SER A 157 -13.62 7.90 -2.44
N LYS A 158 -13.16 6.69 -2.11
CA LYS A 158 -11.92 6.48 -1.35
C LYS A 158 -10.69 6.96 -2.15
N PHE A 159 -10.66 6.71 -3.45
CA PHE A 159 -9.57 7.17 -4.31
C PHE A 159 -9.51 8.71 -4.38
N ASN A 160 -10.66 9.38 -4.46
CA ASN A 160 -10.72 10.84 -4.43
C ASN A 160 -10.22 11.41 -3.08
N GLU A 161 -10.54 10.76 -1.97
CA GLU A 161 -9.97 11.13 -0.66
C GLU A 161 -8.46 10.96 -0.65
N LEU A 162 -7.95 9.82 -1.13
CA LEU A 162 -6.53 9.53 -1.20
C LEU A 162 -5.76 10.51 -2.12
N MET A 163 -6.37 10.93 -3.23
CA MET A 163 -5.80 11.93 -4.14
C MET A 163 -5.50 13.25 -3.43
N ASN A 164 -6.37 13.71 -2.54
CA ASN A 164 -6.18 14.94 -1.78
C ASN A 164 -5.05 14.86 -0.74
N LEU A 165 -4.61 13.64 -0.42
CA LEU A 165 -3.54 13.34 0.53
C LEU A 165 -2.22 12.99 -0.16
N THR A 166 -2.20 12.91 -1.50
CA THR A 166 -1.06 12.44 -2.30
C THR A 166 -0.47 13.59 -3.13
N ASP A 167 0.81 13.88 -2.93
CA ASP A 167 1.50 14.94 -3.67
C ASP A 167 1.99 14.48 -5.05
N LEU A 168 2.29 13.17 -5.20
CA LEU A 168 2.82 12.62 -6.44
C LEU A 168 2.35 11.18 -6.65
N PHE A 169 1.92 10.87 -7.87
CA PHE A 169 1.73 9.50 -8.36
C PHE A 169 2.83 9.15 -9.34
N LEU A 170 3.56 8.06 -9.06
CA LEU A 170 4.42 7.39 -10.01
C LEU A 170 3.57 6.28 -10.66
N LEU A 171 3.14 6.53 -11.89
CA LEU A 171 2.30 5.58 -12.61
C LEU A 171 3.16 4.69 -13.52
N ASP A 172 3.26 3.44 -13.15
CA ASP A 172 4.00 2.42 -13.86
C ASP A 172 3.14 1.69 -14.89
N ILE A 173 3.51 1.76 -16.16
CA ILE A 173 2.90 0.95 -17.21
C ILE A 173 3.57 -0.41 -17.24
N LYS A 174 2.96 -1.40 -16.60
CA LYS A 174 3.52 -2.76 -16.46
C LYS A 174 3.07 -3.69 -17.58
N PRO A 175 3.98 -4.28 -18.37
CA PRO A 175 3.62 -5.25 -19.39
C PRO A 175 3.22 -6.59 -18.76
N VAL A 176 2.01 -7.05 -19.05
CA VAL A 176 1.49 -8.37 -18.66
C VAL A 176 1.60 -9.40 -19.80
N SER A 177 1.80 -8.94 -21.04
CA SER A 177 2.01 -9.77 -22.23
C SER A 177 3.13 -9.20 -23.11
N TYR A 178 3.65 -10.02 -24.02
CA TYR A 178 4.72 -9.61 -24.96
C TYR A 178 4.28 -8.49 -25.92
N THR A 179 3.00 -8.45 -26.25
CA THR A 179 2.40 -7.45 -27.15
C THR A 179 2.37 -6.03 -26.60
N HIS A 180 2.57 -5.84 -25.30
CA HIS A 180 2.62 -4.52 -24.67
C HIS A 180 4.04 -3.92 -24.61
N LEU A 181 5.06 -4.62 -25.12
CA LEU A 181 6.45 -4.16 -25.13
C LEU A 181 6.87 -3.49 -26.45
N THR A 182 6.05 -3.59 -27.48
CA THR A 182 6.28 -2.92 -28.75
C THR A 182 5.55 -1.56 -28.73
N LEU A 183 6.17 -0.57 -28.10
CA LEU A 183 5.91 0.82 -28.47
C LEU A 183 6.62 1.07 -29.80
N PRO A 184 5.97 1.77 -30.73
CA PRO A 184 6.57 2.14 -32.01
C PRO A 184 7.77 3.07 -31.83
#